data_007b2b7ddd1cb85e3bc7372509d4b2fa
#
_entry.id   007b2b7ddd1cb85e3bc7372509d4b2fa
#
_cell.length_a   1.000
_cell.length_b   1.000
_cell.length_c   1.000
_cell.angle_alpha   90.00
_cell.angle_beta   90.00
_cell.angle_gamma   90.00
#
_symmetry.space_group_name_H-M   'P 1'
#
loop_
_entity.id
_entity.type
_entity.pdbx_description
1 polymer ?
#
loop_
_entity_poly.entity_id
_entity_poly.type
_entity_poly.pdbx_seq_one_letter_code
_entity_poly.pdbx_strand_id
1 'polypeptide(L)'
;MARVVLKNVEKTYPGGVRAVKDFNLDIADTEFVVFVGPSGCGKSTTLRCVAGLEDVTSGTIHIGERLVNDVPPKDRDIAMVFQNYALYPHMTVSENMAFGLKLRKFPRDVVRQKVQKASKILGIEEMLDRKPKTLSGGQRQRVAVGRAIVRDPKCFLFDEPLSNLDAKLRVEMRAEIKRIHMDLKSTTIYVTHDQEEAMTLGDRVVVMKDGVIQQCGPPLEVYHQPANRFVAGFVGMPPMNFFEGTIVAENAQLWFDEGTGRISVPDWAKSALRGRTGRRVAMGVRPQAISDVPYRGKSGEGSVLTMRVGVVEFLGDKMDVYASTASHPHVIAHIDAHGGIVANETRPMYLDPNRLQFFEADAAGATLASAPIASSGV
;
A
#
# COMPACT_ATOMS: atom_id res chain seq x y z
N MET A 1 -10.98 21.68 -5.22
CA MET A 1 -10.03 20.66 -5.72
C MET A 1 -10.65 20.01 -6.95
N ALA A 2 -10.15 18.91 -7.48
CA ALA A 2 -10.70 18.36 -8.70
C ALA A 2 -10.63 16.84 -8.73
N ARG A 3 -11.67 16.21 -9.25
CA ARG A 3 -11.70 14.79 -9.63
C ARG A 3 -10.60 14.54 -10.68
N VAL A 4 -9.92 13.40 -10.59
CA VAL A 4 -8.93 12.99 -11.60
C VAL A 4 -9.35 11.66 -12.20
N VAL A 5 -9.47 11.61 -13.54
CA VAL A 5 -9.95 10.42 -14.25
C VAL A 5 -8.94 9.98 -15.29
N LEU A 6 -8.49 8.72 -15.16
CA LEU A 6 -7.68 8.04 -16.15
C LEU A 6 -8.53 6.98 -16.84
N LYS A 7 -8.62 7.02 -18.19
CA LYS A 7 -9.39 6.05 -18.98
C LYS A 7 -8.51 5.39 -20.04
N ASN A 8 -8.38 4.06 -19.95
CA ASN A 8 -7.60 3.21 -20.85
C ASN A 8 -6.19 3.77 -21.11
N VAL A 9 -5.58 4.31 -20.06
CA VAL A 9 -4.25 4.93 -20.17
C VAL A 9 -3.19 3.86 -20.39
N GLU A 10 -2.40 4.04 -21.44
CA GLU A 10 -1.24 3.22 -21.76
C GLU A 10 0.01 4.08 -21.87
N LYS A 11 1.13 3.52 -21.43
CA LYS A 11 2.46 4.09 -21.69
C LYS A 11 3.40 3.00 -22.15
N THR A 12 3.88 3.17 -23.38
CA THR A 12 4.94 2.35 -23.97
C THR A 12 6.14 3.25 -24.26
N TYR A 13 7.30 2.87 -23.74
CA TYR A 13 8.56 3.58 -24.00
C TYR A 13 9.18 3.14 -25.34
N PRO A 14 10.07 3.96 -25.92
CA PRO A 14 10.91 3.51 -27.04
C PRO A 14 11.61 2.19 -26.67
N GLY A 15 11.59 1.22 -27.56
CA GLY A 15 12.07 -0.14 -27.29
C GLY A 15 11.00 -1.13 -26.86
N GLY A 16 9.72 -0.72 -26.82
CA GLY A 16 8.57 -1.62 -26.65
C GLY A 16 8.19 -1.97 -25.22
N VAL A 17 8.85 -1.36 -24.22
CA VAL A 17 8.54 -1.58 -22.79
C VAL A 17 7.19 -0.93 -22.45
N ARG A 18 6.16 -1.75 -22.20
CA ARG A 18 4.83 -1.29 -21.78
C ARG A 18 4.80 -1.10 -20.26
N ALA A 19 5.05 0.13 -19.80
CA ALA A 19 5.12 0.47 -18.39
C ALA A 19 3.74 0.65 -17.72
N VAL A 20 2.73 1.03 -18.49
CA VAL A 20 1.32 1.17 -18.05
C VAL A 20 0.44 0.55 -19.11
N LYS A 21 -0.54 -0.27 -18.70
CA LYS A 21 -1.39 -1.07 -19.57
C LYS A 21 -2.83 -0.95 -19.13
N ASP A 22 -3.69 -0.44 -20.02
CA ASP A 22 -5.15 -0.31 -19.79
C ASP A 22 -5.50 0.21 -18.39
N PHE A 23 -4.85 1.30 -17.97
CA PHE A 23 -4.99 1.83 -16.63
C PHE A 23 -6.27 2.67 -16.53
N ASN A 24 -7.23 2.17 -15.76
CA ASN A 24 -8.53 2.79 -15.55
C ASN A 24 -8.69 3.14 -14.07
N LEU A 25 -8.82 4.44 -13.76
CA LEU A 25 -8.98 4.90 -12.37
C LEU A 25 -9.75 6.19 -12.34
N ASP A 26 -10.73 6.25 -11.45
CA ASP A 26 -11.51 7.42 -11.14
C ASP A 26 -11.23 7.82 -9.69
N ILE A 27 -10.64 8.99 -9.50
CA ILE A 27 -10.27 9.55 -8.20
C ILE A 27 -11.22 10.68 -7.89
N ALA A 28 -12.00 10.54 -6.83
CA ALA A 28 -12.98 11.54 -6.43
C ALA A 28 -12.32 12.86 -5.98
N ASP A 29 -13.07 13.94 -5.99
CA ASP A 29 -12.60 15.19 -5.40
C ASP A 29 -12.29 14.99 -3.91
N THR A 30 -11.18 15.55 -3.45
CA THR A 30 -10.66 15.45 -2.07
C THR A 30 -10.22 14.06 -1.62
N GLU A 31 -10.17 13.09 -2.50
CA GLU A 31 -9.74 11.73 -2.18
C GLU A 31 -8.21 11.60 -2.12
N PHE A 32 -7.70 10.80 -1.17
CA PHE A 32 -6.30 10.42 -1.07
C PHE A 32 -6.11 9.00 -1.63
N VAL A 33 -5.52 8.87 -2.81
CA VAL A 33 -5.26 7.57 -3.45
C VAL A 33 -3.78 7.25 -3.42
N VAL A 34 -3.45 6.04 -2.96
CA VAL A 34 -2.06 5.57 -2.88
C VAL A 34 -1.80 4.48 -3.91
N PHE A 35 -0.80 4.67 -4.77
CA PHE A 35 -0.28 3.64 -5.66
C PHE A 35 0.84 2.89 -4.98
N VAL A 36 0.71 1.58 -4.87
CA VAL A 36 1.69 0.70 -4.23
C VAL A 36 1.97 -0.52 -5.11
N GLY A 37 3.16 -1.08 -5.02
CA GLY A 37 3.57 -2.25 -5.82
C GLY A 37 5.08 -2.36 -5.91
N PRO A 38 5.60 -3.46 -6.49
CA PRO A 38 7.03 -3.69 -6.67
C PRO A 38 7.71 -2.59 -7.48
N SER A 39 9.04 -2.51 -7.37
CA SER A 39 9.83 -1.60 -8.21
C SER A 39 9.60 -1.93 -9.71
N GLY A 40 9.45 -0.89 -10.53
CA GLY A 40 9.22 -1.05 -11.97
C GLY A 40 7.80 -1.41 -12.40
N CYS A 41 6.81 -1.53 -11.49
CA CYS A 41 5.44 -1.87 -11.86
C CYS A 41 4.62 -0.72 -12.49
N GLY A 42 5.21 0.46 -12.72
CA GLY A 42 4.55 1.56 -13.45
C GLY A 42 4.00 2.70 -12.59
N LYS A 43 4.11 2.68 -11.26
CA LYS A 43 3.58 3.73 -10.35
C LYS A 43 4.03 5.14 -10.69
N SER A 44 5.35 5.39 -10.63
CA SER A 44 5.91 6.72 -10.93
C SER A 44 5.68 7.11 -12.39
N THR A 45 5.66 6.16 -13.32
CA THR A 45 5.32 6.43 -14.72
C THR A 45 3.88 6.94 -14.83
N THR A 46 2.91 6.28 -14.19
CA THR A 46 1.51 6.73 -14.17
C THR A 46 1.38 8.12 -13.53
N LEU A 47 2.04 8.34 -12.40
CA LEU A 47 2.05 9.66 -11.74
C LEU A 47 2.63 10.74 -12.65
N ARG A 48 3.73 10.45 -13.37
CA ARG A 48 4.36 11.39 -14.31
C ARG A 48 3.49 11.66 -15.53
N CYS A 49 2.70 10.68 -15.99
CA CYS A 49 1.70 10.89 -17.04
C CYS A 49 0.62 11.89 -16.56
N VAL A 50 0.13 11.75 -15.33
CA VAL A 50 -0.82 12.73 -14.73
C VAL A 50 -0.17 14.11 -14.63
N ALA A 51 1.10 14.17 -14.24
CA ALA A 51 1.86 15.42 -14.15
C ALA A 51 2.16 16.07 -15.50
N GLY A 52 2.07 15.33 -16.61
CA GLY A 52 2.49 15.77 -17.95
C GLY A 52 4.01 15.81 -18.14
N LEU A 53 4.74 15.08 -17.29
CA LEU A 53 6.19 14.87 -17.41
C LEU A 53 6.49 13.70 -18.33
N GLU A 54 5.50 12.86 -18.61
CA GLU A 54 5.53 11.76 -19.56
C GLU A 54 4.26 11.83 -20.42
N ASP A 55 4.38 11.67 -21.71
CA ASP A 55 3.24 11.59 -22.61
C ASP A 55 2.61 10.19 -22.53
N VAL A 56 1.29 10.13 -22.58
CA VAL A 56 0.57 8.85 -22.71
C VAL A 56 0.66 8.34 -24.15
N THR A 57 0.76 7.02 -24.33
CA THR A 57 0.73 6.40 -25.67
C THR A 57 -0.70 6.33 -26.20
N SER A 58 -1.66 6.04 -25.32
CA SER A 58 -3.09 6.03 -25.63
C SER A 58 -3.91 6.28 -24.37
N GLY A 59 -5.23 6.43 -24.53
CA GLY A 59 -6.15 6.74 -23.43
C GLY A 59 -6.22 8.23 -23.11
N THR A 60 -6.95 8.58 -22.05
CA THR A 60 -7.20 9.98 -21.68
C THR A 60 -7.01 10.22 -20.18
N ILE A 61 -6.50 11.41 -19.85
CA ILE A 61 -6.37 11.90 -18.47
C ILE A 61 -7.15 13.21 -18.35
N HIS A 62 -8.07 13.27 -17.37
CA HIS A 62 -8.82 14.47 -17.05
C HIS A 62 -8.50 14.94 -15.63
N ILE A 63 -8.41 16.26 -15.45
CA ILE A 63 -8.33 16.93 -14.14
C ILE A 63 -9.50 17.90 -14.06
N GLY A 64 -10.49 17.59 -13.23
CA GLY A 64 -11.81 18.18 -13.33
C GLY A 64 -12.45 17.86 -14.68
N GLU A 65 -13.03 18.85 -15.33
CA GLU A 65 -13.65 18.71 -16.66
C GLU A 65 -12.64 18.80 -17.83
N ARG A 66 -11.37 19.09 -17.52
CA ARG A 66 -10.36 19.38 -18.55
C ARG A 66 -9.60 18.11 -18.94
N LEU A 67 -9.61 17.76 -20.23
CA LEU A 67 -8.65 16.81 -20.82
C LEU A 67 -7.26 17.44 -20.80
N VAL A 68 -6.26 16.70 -20.25
CA VAL A 68 -4.91 17.26 -20.03
C VAL A 68 -3.80 16.56 -20.81
N ASN A 69 -4.12 15.65 -21.72
CA ASN A 69 -3.10 14.91 -22.47
C ASN A 69 -2.05 15.83 -23.09
N ASP A 70 -2.49 16.86 -23.84
CA ASP A 70 -1.64 17.80 -24.56
C ASP A 70 -1.35 19.09 -23.76
N VAL A 71 -1.72 19.13 -22.47
CA VAL A 71 -1.48 20.28 -21.61
C VAL A 71 -0.10 20.16 -20.97
N PRO A 72 0.80 21.14 -21.11
CA PRO A 72 2.10 21.10 -20.49
C PRO A 72 2.01 21.13 -18.95
N PRO A 73 2.98 20.57 -18.21
CA PRO A 73 2.95 20.41 -16.74
C PRO A 73 2.62 21.69 -15.97
N LYS A 74 3.17 22.84 -16.43
CA LYS A 74 2.98 24.15 -15.77
C LYS A 74 1.51 24.62 -15.78
N ASP A 75 0.72 24.15 -16.75
CA ASP A 75 -0.67 24.58 -17.01
C ASP A 75 -1.72 23.56 -16.60
N ARG A 76 -1.31 22.39 -16.01
CA ARG A 76 -2.23 21.36 -15.50
C ARG A 76 -2.82 21.67 -14.13
N ASP A 77 -2.36 22.75 -13.50
CA ASP A 77 -2.80 23.17 -12.16
C ASP A 77 -2.61 22.10 -11.06
N ILE A 78 -1.49 21.40 -11.14
CA ILE A 78 -1.05 20.38 -10.18
C ILE A 78 0.17 20.87 -9.41
N ALA A 79 0.47 20.24 -8.26
CA ALA A 79 1.72 20.40 -7.57
C ALA A 79 2.34 19.03 -7.29
N MET A 80 3.63 18.88 -7.62
CA MET A 80 4.34 17.61 -7.44
C MET A 80 5.46 17.77 -6.41
N VAL A 81 5.53 16.80 -5.49
CA VAL A 81 6.62 16.61 -4.53
C VAL A 81 7.42 15.40 -4.98
N PHE A 82 8.71 15.63 -5.24
CA PHE A 82 9.62 14.61 -5.75
C PHE A 82 10.36 13.89 -4.61
N GLN A 83 10.81 12.68 -4.86
CA GLN A 83 11.60 11.84 -3.96
C GLN A 83 12.83 12.55 -3.37
N ASN A 84 13.52 13.37 -4.18
CA ASN A 84 14.71 14.13 -3.77
C ASN A 84 14.40 15.56 -3.30
N TYR A 85 13.12 15.85 -3.00
CA TYR A 85 12.58 17.16 -2.59
C TYR A 85 12.74 18.26 -3.64
N ALA A 86 13.72 18.19 -4.54
CA ALA A 86 14.05 19.15 -5.61
C ALA A 86 14.09 20.62 -5.14
N LEU A 87 14.64 20.87 -3.93
CA LEU A 87 14.80 22.23 -3.39
C LEU A 87 15.95 22.95 -4.09
N TYR A 88 15.77 24.25 -4.31
CA TYR A 88 16.82 25.11 -4.84
C TYR A 88 17.83 25.44 -3.73
N PRO A 89 19.09 24.94 -3.79
CA PRO A 89 20.02 25.00 -2.67
C PRO A 89 20.54 26.41 -2.37
N HIS A 90 20.51 27.30 -3.36
CA HIS A 90 20.95 28.69 -3.24
C HIS A 90 19.88 29.63 -2.66
N MET A 91 18.61 29.22 -2.68
CA MET A 91 17.47 29.97 -2.17
C MET A 91 17.18 29.64 -0.71
N THR A 92 16.63 30.60 0.05
CA THR A 92 16.08 30.37 1.38
C THR A 92 14.83 29.52 1.34
N VAL A 93 14.32 29.06 2.48
CA VAL A 93 13.02 28.36 2.61
C VAL A 93 11.89 29.21 2.03
N SER A 94 11.82 30.48 2.45
CA SER A 94 10.82 31.43 1.97
C SER A 94 10.88 31.60 0.44
N GLU A 95 12.08 31.74 -0.11
CA GLU A 95 12.28 31.86 -1.57
C GLU A 95 11.91 30.59 -2.32
N ASN A 96 12.25 29.40 -1.80
CA ASN A 96 11.83 28.12 -2.36
C ASN A 96 10.31 28.01 -2.43
N MET A 97 9.61 28.34 -1.34
CA MET A 97 8.15 28.31 -1.31
C MET A 97 7.53 29.33 -2.26
N ALA A 98 8.08 30.56 -2.31
CA ALA A 98 7.58 31.65 -3.13
C ALA A 98 7.84 31.47 -4.63
N PHE A 99 8.79 30.64 -5.03
CA PHE A 99 9.32 30.58 -6.39
C PHE A 99 8.23 30.40 -7.45
N GLY A 100 7.36 29.41 -7.29
CA GLY A 100 6.28 29.15 -8.26
C GLY A 100 5.25 30.29 -8.39
N LEU A 101 4.99 31.01 -7.29
CA LEU A 101 4.07 32.16 -7.30
C LEU A 101 4.72 33.37 -7.98
N LYS A 102 6.01 33.61 -7.72
CA LYS A 102 6.79 34.67 -8.38
C LYS A 102 6.84 34.46 -9.90
N LEU A 103 7.06 33.22 -10.33
CA LEU A 103 7.10 32.86 -11.76
C LEU A 103 5.73 33.12 -12.45
N ARG A 104 4.64 32.92 -11.72
CA ARG A 104 3.26 33.22 -12.17
C ARG A 104 2.90 34.71 -11.99
N LYS A 105 3.85 35.56 -11.60
CA LYS A 105 3.69 37.01 -11.42
C LYS A 105 2.62 37.42 -10.39
N PHE A 106 2.43 36.64 -9.33
CA PHE A 106 1.54 37.04 -8.23
C PHE A 106 2.09 38.31 -7.53
N PRO A 107 1.20 39.20 -7.00
CA PRO A 107 1.59 40.36 -6.22
C PRO A 107 2.40 39.98 -4.98
N ARG A 108 3.39 40.80 -4.61
CA ARG A 108 4.32 40.50 -3.50
C ARG A 108 3.59 40.23 -2.17
N ASP A 109 2.53 40.96 -1.88
CA ASP A 109 1.77 40.82 -0.63
C ASP A 109 1.02 39.49 -0.60
N VAL A 110 0.43 39.05 -1.74
CA VAL A 110 -0.23 37.76 -1.89
C VAL A 110 0.79 36.61 -1.70
N VAL A 111 1.99 36.75 -2.28
CA VAL A 111 3.07 35.76 -2.11
C VAL A 111 3.46 35.64 -0.64
N ARG A 112 3.67 36.79 0.06
CA ARG A 112 4.00 36.80 1.50
C ARG A 112 2.92 36.12 2.33
N GLN A 113 1.65 36.47 2.13
CA GLN A 113 0.51 35.86 2.86
C GLN A 113 0.42 34.36 2.64
N LYS A 114 0.54 33.87 1.39
CA LYS A 114 0.49 32.43 1.07
C LYS A 114 1.66 31.68 1.69
N VAL A 115 2.89 32.22 1.63
CA VAL A 115 4.08 31.61 2.25
C VAL A 115 3.90 31.54 3.78
N GLN A 116 3.43 32.61 4.40
CA GLN A 116 3.21 32.67 5.85
C GLN A 116 2.11 31.69 6.30
N LYS A 117 1.01 31.59 5.57
CA LYS A 117 -0.05 30.62 5.84
C LYS A 117 0.47 29.19 5.75
N ALA A 118 1.19 28.86 4.69
CA ALA A 118 1.75 27.50 4.50
C ALA A 118 2.84 27.17 5.52
N SER A 119 3.72 28.12 5.86
CA SER A 119 4.75 27.91 6.90
C SER A 119 4.15 27.62 8.28
N LYS A 120 3.03 28.29 8.62
CA LYS A 120 2.29 28.05 9.86
C LYS A 120 1.67 26.66 9.91
N ILE A 121 1.03 26.22 8.81
CA ILE A 121 0.45 24.87 8.70
C ILE A 121 1.53 23.80 8.92
N LEU A 122 2.75 24.04 8.42
CA LEU A 122 3.87 23.10 8.45
C LEU A 122 4.78 23.23 9.68
N GLY A 123 4.57 24.24 10.54
CA GLY A 123 5.43 24.51 11.69
C GLY A 123 6.88 24.82 11.31
N ILE A 124 7.11 25.60 10.24
CA ILE A 124 8.45 25.97 9.72
C ILE A 124 8.70 27.47 9.66
N GLU A 125 7.92 28.26 10.40
CA GLU A 125 8.00 29.73 10.41
C GLU A 125 9.40 30.24 10.78
N GLU A 126 10.02 29.64 11.79
CA GLU A 126 11.37 30.03 12.27
C GLU A 126 12.50 29.64 11.30
N MET A 127 12.17 28.92 10.22
CA MET A 127 13.16 28.43 9.24
C MET A 127 13.12 29.19 7.92
N LEU A 128 12.21 30.17 7.77
CA LEU A 128 11.96 30.84 6.48
C LEU A 128 13.21 31.48 5.87
N ASP A 129 14.13 31.96 6.69
CA ASP A 129 15.38 32.59 6.24
C ASP A 129 16.57 31.62 6.09
N ARG A 130 16.38 30.35 6.49
CA ARG A 130 17.43 29.33 6.38
C ARG A 130 17.54 28.80 4.94
N LYS A 131 18.71 28.23 4.61
CA LYS A 131 18.93 27.53 3.33
C LYS A 131 18.78 26.00 3.50
N PRO A 132 18.39 25.26 2.46
CA PRO A 132 18.17 23.81 2.51
C PRO A 132 19.31 22.99 3.13
N LYS A 133 20.58 23.43 2.96
CA LYS A 133 21.76 22.75 3.51
C LYS A 133 21.80 22.69 5.04
N THR A 134 21.11 23.60 5.72
CA THR A 134 21.08 23.69 7.19
C THR A 134 19.87 22.98 7.81
N LEU A 135 19.06 22.31 6.99
CA LEU A 135 17.83 21.66 7.41
C LEU A 135 18.02 20.15 7.55
N SER A 136 17.29 19.54 8.49
CA SER A 136 17.15 18.08 8.60
C SER A 136 16.36 17.51 7.40
N GLY A 137 16.35 16.17 7.22
CA GLY A 137 15.57 15.51 6.18
C GLY A 137 14.08 15.86 6.23
N GLY A 138 13.45 15.74 7.39
CA GLY A 138 12.04 16.08 7.58
C GLY A 138 11.75 17.57 7.38
N GLN A 139 12.66 18.46 7.80
CA GLN A 139 12.52 19.89 7.54
C GLN A 139 12.57 20.20 6.04
N ARG A 140 13.50 19.57 5.29
CA ARG A 140 13.55 19.70 3.82
C ARG A 140 12.26 19.22 3.17
N GLN A 141 11.70 18.12 3.67
CA GLN A 141 10.43 17.61 3.16
C GLN A 141 9.29 18.57 3.42
N ARG A 142 9.14 19.11 4.65
CA ARG A 142 8.12 20.13 4.95
C ARG A 142 8.24 21.33 4.01
N VAL A 143 9.44 21.77 3.69
CA VAL A 143 9.67 22.85 2.71
C VAL A 143 9.19 22.44 1.31
N ALA A 144 9.46 21.20 0.87
CA ALA A 144 9.00 20.71 -0.43
C ALA A 144 7.45 20.62 -0.50
N VAL A 145 6.82 20.14 0.56
CA VAL A 145 5.35 20.14 0.71
C VAL A 145 4.82 21.60 0.74
N GLY A 146 5.48 22.51 1.47
CA GLY A 146 5.13 23.93 1.52
C GLY A 146 5.18 24.60 0.14
N ARG A 147 6.18 24.27 -0.67
CA ARG A 147 6.27 24.73 -2.05
C ARG A 147 5.09 24.25 -2.92
N ALA A 148 4.54 23.09 -2.61
CA ALA A 148 3.34 22.58 -3.25
C ALA A 148 2.07 23.29 -2.76
N ILE A 149 1.90 23.44 -1.43
CA ILE A 149 0.71 24.02 -0.79
C ILE A 149 0.47 25.48 -1.20
N VAL A 150 1.52 26.31 -1.27
CA VAL A 150 1.38 27.74 -1.61
C VAL A 150 0.74 27.96 -2.97
N ARG A 151 0.80 26.97 -3.88
CA ARG A 151 0.24 27.06 -5.23
C ARG A 151 -1.28 26.86 -5.26
N ASP A 152 -1.86 26.28 -4.20
CA ASP A 152 -3.29 25.94 -4.11
C ASP A 152 -3.76 25.11 -5.32
N PRO A 153 -3.13 23.97 -5.61
CA PRO A 153 -3.35 23.21 -6.83
C PRO A 153 -4.66 22.42 -6.77
N LYS A 154 -5.16 22.02 -7.93
CA LYS A 154 -6.35 21.12 -8.04
C LYS A 154 -6.05 19.70 -7.56
N CYS A 155 -4.81 19.24 -7.71
CA CYS A 155 -4.37 17.90 -7.28
C CYS A 155 -2.91 17.93 -6.81
N PHE A 156 -2.61 17.23 -5.72
CA PHE A 156 -1.26 16.98 -5.24
C PHE A 156 -0.75 15.64 -5.75
N LEU A 157 0.50 15.61 -6.18
CA LEU A 157 1.20 14.43 -6.66
C LEU A 157 2.44 14.20 -5.81
N PHE A 158 2.56 13.04 -5.18
CA PHE A 158 3.72 12.67 -4.37
C PHE A 158 4.44 11.46 -4.97
N ASP A 159 5.70 11.62 -5.38
CA ASP A 159 6.55 10.54 -5.93
C ASP A 159 7.55 10.09 -4.87
N GLU A 160 7.18 9.07 -4.08
CA GLU A 160 7.98 8.48 -2.99
C GLU A 160 8.58 9.51 -2.01
N PRO A 161 7.79 10.43 -1.43
CA PRO A 161 8.35 11.57 -0.71
C PRO A 161 9.05 11.20 0.60
N LEU A 162 8.77 10.03 1.20
CA LEU A 162 9.32 9.60 2.48
C LEU A 162 10.48 8.61 2.37
N SER A 163 10.83 8.15 1.17
CA SER A 163 11.81 7.08 0.95
C SER A 163 13.22 7.40 1.47
N ASN A 164 13.60 8.68 1.53
CA ASN A 164 14.91 9.14 1.98
C ASN A 164 14.98 9.51 3.46
N LEU A 165 13.97 9.14 4.26
CA LEU A 165 13.90 9.40 5.70
C LEU A 165 14.18 8.12 6.50
N ASP A 166 14.76 8.30 7.69
CA ASP A 166 14.86 7.23 8.68
C ASP A 166 13.48 6.77 9.19
N ALA A 167 13.40 5.60 9.81
CA ALA A 167 12.14 4.97 10.22
C ALA A 167 11.33 5.84 11.18
N LYS A 168 11.97 6.47 12.18
CA LYS A 168 11.28 7.31 13.17
C LYS A 168 10.67 8.54 12.51
N LEU A 169 11.48 9.24 11.71
CA LEU A 169 11.04 10.45 11.02
C LEU A 169 9.95 10.14 9.97
N ARG A 170 9.99 8.96 9.35
CA ARG A 170 8.96 8.50 8.41
C ARG A 170 7.59 8.37 9.09
N VAL A 171 7.53 7.79 10.30
CA VAL A 171 6.29 7.69 11.09
C VAL A 171 5.72 9.08 11.40
N GLU A 172 6.55 10.01 11.87
CA GLU A 172 6.15 11.38 12.17
C GLU A 172 5.62 12.10 10.92
N MET A 173 6.31 11.96 9.80
CA MET A 173 5.95 12.62 8.55
C MET A 173 4.69 12.02 7.89
N ARG A 174 4.42 10.73 8.04
CA ARG A 174 3.15 10.11 7.61
C ARG A 174 1.96 10.80 8.31
N ALA A 175 2.02 10.87 9.64
CA ALA A 175 0.97 11.52 10.41
C ALA A 175 0.76 12.99 9.99
N GLU A 176 1.87 13.70 9.71
CA GLU A 176 1.83 15.08 9.26
C GLU A 176 1.19 15.23 7.87
N ILE A 177 1.55 14.38 6.90
CA ILE A 177 0.94 14.38 5.55
C ILE A 177 -0.56 14.11 5.63
N LYS A 178 -1.00 13.13 6.46
CA LYS A 178 -2.43 12.83 6.65
C LYS A 178 -3.16 14.03 7.24
N ARG A 179 -2.58 14.69 8.26
CA ARG A 179 -3.13 15.91 8.87
C ARG A 179 -3.27 17.04 7.85
N ILE A 180 -2.23 17.31 7.06
CA ILE A 180 -2.23 18.34 6.03
C ILE A 180 -3.31 18.06 4.98
N HIS A 181 -3.46 16.80 4.56
CA HIS A 181 -4.52 16.43 3.63
C HIS A 181 -5.92 16.70 4.19
N MET A 182 -6.16 16.33 5.47
CA MET A 182 -7.44 16.58 6.14
C MET A 182 -7.76 18.07 6.25
N ASP A 183 -6.74 18.90 6.56
CA ASP A 183 -6.88 20.36 6.69
C ASP A 183 -7.14 21.04 5.34
N LEU A 184 -6.48 20.57 4.27
CA LEU A 184 -6.57 21.17 2.94
C LEU A 184 -7.73 20.61 2.11
N LYS A 185 -8.25 19.43 2.46
CA LYS A 185 -9.26 18.68 1.70
C LYS A 185 -8.89 18.61 0.22
N SER A 186 -7.69 18.09 -0.08
CA SER A 186 -7.12 18.14 -1.42
C SER A 186 -7.13 16.77 -2.09
N THR A 187 -7.44 16.70 -3.38
CA THR A 187 -7.23 15.48 -4.16
C THR A 187 -5.75 15.15 -4.20
N THR A 188 -5.38 13.93 -3.84
CA THR A 188 -3.98 13.53 -3.69
C THR A 188 -3.73 12.19 -4.34
N ILE A 189 -2.68 12.11 -5.18
CA ILE A 189 -2.12 10.86 -5.68
C ILE A 189 -0.74 10.69 -5.08
N TYR A 190 -0.54 9.59 -4.37
CA TYR A 190 0.68 9.30 -3.64
C TYR A 190 1.28 7.99 -4.14
N VAL A 191 2.54 7.99 -4.49
CA VAL A 191 3.29 6.80 -4.91
C VAL A 191 4.23 6.39 -3.80
N THR A 192 4.22 5.11 -3.45
CA THR A 192 5.15 4.51 -2.50
C THR A 192 5.43 3.05 -2.83
N HIS A 193 6.53 2.53 -2.32
CA HIS A 193 6.81 1.10 -2.22
C HIS A 193 6.57 0.57 -0.79
N ASP A 194 6.30 1.46 0.17
CA ASP A 194 6.05 1.13 1.57
C ASP A 194 4.56 0.82 1.79
N GLN A 195 4.29 -0.40 2.25
CA GLN A 195 2.93 -0.88 2.49
C GLN A 195 2.27 -0.18 3.67
N GLU A 196 3.04 0.19 4.71
CA GLU A 196 2.50 0.91 5.86
C GLU A 196 2.03 2.31 5.47
N GLU A 197 2.78 2.99 4.58
CA GLU A 197 2.34 4.27 4.02
C GLU A 197 1.01 4.11 3.28
N ALA A 198 0.91 3.08 2.43
CA ALA A 198 -0.30 2.83 1.66
C ALA A 198 -1.51 2.57 2.55
N MET A 199 -1.34 1.73 3.58
CA MET A 199 -2.43 1.33 4.50
C MET A 199 -2.87 2.46 5.44
N THR A 200 -1.97 3.41 5.76
CA THR A 200 -2.24 4.46 6.75
C THR A 200 -2.69 5.78 6.13
N LEU A 201 -2.18 6.12 4.94
CA LEU A 201 -2.46 7.40 4.28
C LEU A 201 -3.71 7.34 3.40
N GLY A 202 -3.88 6.27 2.62
CA GLY A 202 -4.88 6.19 1.56
C GLY A 202 -6.32 6.07 2.06
N ASP A 203 -7.23 6.77 1.40
CA ASP A 203 -8.66 6.44 1.44
C ASP A 203 -8.91 5.24 0.54
N ARG A 204 -8.19 5.14 -0.58
CA ARG A 204 -8.05 3.93 -1.40
C ARG A 204 -6.59 3.62 -1.72
N VAL A 205 -6.31 2.32 -1.79
CA VAL A 205 -5.02 1.75 -2.21
C VAL A 205 -5.19 1.10 -3.58
N VAL A 206 -4.31 1.46 -4.51
CA VAL A 206 -4.19 0.86 -5.83
C VAL A 206 -2.94 -0.02 -5.85
N VAL A 207 -3.14 -1.33 -5.79
CA VAL A 207 -2.03 -2.31 -5.88
C VAL A 207 -1.72 -2.57 -7.33
N MET A 208 -0.47 -2.32 -7.75
CA MET A 208 -0.02 -2.45 -9.12
C MET A 208 1.03 -3.55 -9.30
N LYS A 209 0.94 -4.28 -10.42
CA LYS A 209 1.96 -5.23 -10.88
C LYS A 209 2.06 -5.19 -12.40
N ASP A 210 3.27 -5.15 -12.94
CA ASP A 210 3.57 -5.26 -14.37
C ASP A 210 2.76 -4.28 -15.27
N GLY A 211 2.52 -3.06 -14.75
CA GLY A 211 1.79 -2.01 -15.45
C GLY A 211 0.27 -2.09 -15.34
N VAL A 212 -0.28 -3.03 -14.56
CA VAL A 212 -1.71 -3.30 -14.42
C VAL A 212 -2.16 -3.11 -12.97
N ILE A 213 -3.37 -2.59 -12.77
CA ILE A 213 -4.03 -2.58 -11.46
C ILE A 213 -4.44 -4.01 -11.11
N GLN A 214 -3.96 -4.52 -9.98
CA GLN A 214 -4.35 -5.83 -9.46
C GLN A 214 -5.58 -5.74 -8.55
N GLN A 215 -5.66 -4.67 -7.77
CA GLN A 215 -6.82 -4.35 -6.93
C GLN A 215 -6.81 -2.86 -6.60
N CYS A 216 -8.00 -2.29 -6.45
CA CYS A 216 -8.21 -0.93 -5.96
C CYS A 216 -9.37 -0.93 -4.97
N GLY A 217 -9.14 -0.46 -3.75
CA GLY A 217 -10.18 -0.42 -2.70
C GLY A 217 -9.67 0.22 -1.42
N PRO A 218 -10.55 0.36 -0.41
CA PRO A 218 -10.15 0.79 0.93
C PRO A 218 -9.05 -0.11 1.51
N PRO A 219 -8.13 0.43 2.33
CA PRO A 219 -7.01 -0.35 2.88
C PRO A 219 -7.42 -1.67 3.54
N LEU A 220 -8.44 -1.64 4.41
CA LEU A 220 -8.91 -2.84 5.11
C LEU A 220 -9.49 -3.90 4.16
N GLU A 221 -10.17 -3.47 3.08
CA GLU A 221 -10.68 -4.38 2.06
C GLU A 221 -9.54 -5.07 1.32
N VAL A 222 -8.53 -4.29 0.86
CA VAL A 222 -7.36 -4.83 0.16
C VAL A 222 -6.58 -5.81 1.05
N TYR A 223 -6.51 -5.58 2.36
CA TYR A 223 -5.85 -6.46 3.32
C TYR A 223 -6.64 -7.73 3.62
N HIS A 224 -7.95 -7.62 3.86
CA HIS A 224 -8.79 -8.76 4.31
C HIS A 224 -9.41 -9.53 3.15
N GLN A 225 -9.65 -8.89 2.01
CA GLN A 225 -10.28 -9.47 0.83
C GLN A 225 -9.43 -9.23 -0.43
N PRO A 226 -8.18 -9.74 -0.44
CA PRO A 226 -7.31 -9.58 -1.61
C PRO A 226 -7.92 -10.28 -2.83
N ALA A 227 -7.84 -9.64 -3.99
CA ALA A 227 -8.41 -10.16 -5.23
C ALA A 227 -7.67 -11.40 -5.78
N ASN A 228 -6.41 -11.56 -5.40
CA ASN A 228 -5.56 -12.67 -5.86
C ASN A 228 -4.38 -12.91 -4.90
N ARG A 229 -3.63 -14.00 -5.13
CA ARG A 229 -2.43 -14.37 -4.35
C ARG A 229 -1.36 -13.30 -4.35
N PHE A 230 -1.21 -12.57 -5.47
CA PHE A 230 -0.20 -11.50 -5.51
C PHE A 230 -0.54 -10.40 -4.51
N VAL A 231 -1.78 -9.89 -4.51
CA VAL A 231 -2.22 -8.87 -3.56
C VAL A 231 -2.10 -9.37 -2.12
N ALA A 232 -2.54 -10.60 -1.87
CA ALA A 232 -2.49 -11.24 -0.55
C ALA A 232 -1.06 -11.36 0.01
N GLY A 233 -0.11 -11.75 -0.83
CA GLY A 233 1.30 -11.90 -0.46
C GLY A 233 2.07 -10.59 -0.48
N PHE A 234 1.62 -9.60 -1.28
CA PHE A 234 2.27 -8.30 -1.33
C PHE A 234 1.83 -7.40 -0.17
N VAL A 235 0.57 -7.43 0.25
CA VAL A 235 0.04 -6.55 1.30
C VAL A 235 0.08 -7.24 2.66
N GLY A 236 0.82 -6.67 3.59
CA GLY A 236 1.02 -7.13 4.98
C GLY A 236 2.46 -7.53 5.28
N MET A 237 2.91 -7.22 6.50
CA MET A 237 4.23 -7.59 7.01
C MET A 237 4.09 -8.31 8.36
N PRO A 238 4.66 -9.51 8.50
CA PRO A 238 5.21 -10.32 7.42
C PRO A 238 4.18 -10.72 6.34
N PRO A 239 4.62 -11.20 5.15
CA PRO A 239 3.72 -11.58 4.06
C PRO A 239 2.83 -12.77 4.43
N MET A 240 1.72 -12.96 3.70
CA MET A 240 0.84 -14.10 3.86
C MET A 240 1.57 -15.41 3.55
N ASN A 241 1.38 -16.42 4.40
CA ASN A 241 1.80 -17.79 4.11
C ASN A 241 0.83 -18.44 3.12
N PHE A 242 1.35 -19.22 2.18
CA PHE A 242 0.55 -20.00 1.24
C PHE A 242 0.87 -21.48 1.40
N PHE A 243 -0.15 -22.28 1.67
CA PHE A 243 -0.10 -23.73 1.72
C PHE A 243 -0.77 -24.27 0.46
N GLU A 244 -0.04 -25.04 -0.34
CA GLU A 244 -0.62 -25.76 -1.47
C GLU A 244 -1.20 -27.07 -0.99
N GLY A 245 -2.44 -27.39 -1.40
CA GLY A 245 -3.11 -28.60 -0.95
C GLY A 245 -4.28 -28.97 -1.84
N THR A 246 -5.02 -30.01 -1.44
CA THR A 246 -6.17 -30.54 -2.17
C THR A 246 -7.43 -30.48 -1.31
N ILE A 247 -8.56 -30.10 -1.88
CA ILE A 247 -9.85 -30.18 -1.20
C ILE A 247 -10.35 -31.61 -1.22
N VAL A 248 -10.59 -32.17 -0.02
CA VAL A 248 -11.07 -33.53 0.18
C VAL A 248 -12.42 -33.50 0.87
N ALA A 249 -13.38 -34.32 0.40
CA ALA A 249 -14.67 -34.50 1.06
C ALA A 249 -14.69 -35.85 1.81
N GLU A 250 -14.93 -35.83 3.10
CA GLU A 250 -15.01 -37.01 3.93
C GLU A 250 -16.08 -36.80 5.02
N ASN A 251 -17.00 -37.80 5.18
CA ASN A 251 -18.07 -37.75 6.19
C ASN A 251 -18.89 -36.45 6.18
N ALA A 252 -19.30 -35.97 5.00
CA ALA A 252 -19.99 -34.69 4.78
C ALA A 252 -19.22 -33.42 5.18
N GLN A 253 -17.96 -33.55 5.59
CA GLN A 253 -17.07 -32.46 5.92
C GLN A 253 -16.11 -32.23 4.76
N LEU A 254 -15.75 -30.95 4.51
CA LEU A 254 -14.68 -30.59 3.60
C LEU A 254 -13.39 -30.34 4.37
N TRP A 255 -12.31 -30.85 3.83
CA TRP A 255 -10.96 -30.71 4.37
C TRP A 255 -10.03 -30.13 3.32
N PHE A 256 -9.13 -29.28 3.75
CA PHE A 256 -7.95 -28.91 3.00
C PHE A 256 -6.80 -29.83 3.44
N ASP A 257 -6.35 -30.70 2.55
CA ASP A 257 -5.25 -31.64 2.77
C ASP A 257 -3.94 -31.04 2.25
N GLU A 258 -3.08 -30.64 3.17
CA GLU A 258 -1.78 -30.02 2.89
C GLU A 258 -0.71 -31.09 2.59
N GLY A 259 -1.00 -32.36 2.83
CA GLY A 259 -0.09 -33.49 2.64
C GLY A 259 0.57 -34.00 3.92
N THR A 260 0.75 -33.17 4.94
CA THR A 260 1.26 -33.55 6.26
C THR A 260 0.21 -33.40 7.36
N GLY A 261 -0.88 -32.70 7.05
CA GLY A 261 -2.01 -32.48 7.95
C GLY A 261 -3.24 -32.01 7.18
N ARG A 262 -4.38 -32.07 7.85
CA ARG A 262 -5.68 -31.65 7.29
C ARG A 262 -6.28 -30.51 8.09
N ILE A 263 -6.72 -29.49 7.38
CA ILE A 263 -7.42 -28.35 7.97
C ILE A 263 -8.88 -28.41 7.59
N SER A 264 -9.76 -28.34 8.58
CA SER A 264 -11.22 -28.29 8.36
C SER A 264 -11.57 -27.01 7.58
N VAL A 265 -12.30 -27.16 6.48
CA VAL A 265 -12.81 -26.02 5.71
C VAL A 265 -13.92 -25.35 6.54
N PRO A 266 -13.78 -24.05 6.89
CA PRO A 266 -14.79 -23.36 7.66
C PRO A 266 -16.11 -23.21 6.89
N ASP A 267 -17.23 -23.09 7.61
CA ASP A 267 -18.57 -23.05 7.01
C ASP A 267 -18.73 -21.95 5.96
N TRP A 268 -18.15 -20.78 6.20
CA TRP A 268 -18.20 -19.65 5.29
C TRP A 268 -17.51 -19.93 3.94
N ALA A 269 -16.54 -20.85 3.88
CA ALA A 269 -15.82 -21.21 2.65
C ALA A 269 -16.39 -22.43 1.92
N LYS A 270 -17.25 -23.23 2.60
CA LYS A 270 -17.76 -24.52 2.06
C LYS A 270 -18.48 -24.35 0.72
N SER A 271 -19.27 -23.30 0.54
CA SER A 271 -20.03 -23.08 -0.71
C SER A 271 -19.09 -22.87 -1.92
N ALA A 272 -18.04 -22.09 -1.73
CA ALA A 272 -17.06 -21.80 -2.80
C ALA A 272 -16.15 -23.00 -3.12
N LEU A 273 -15.84 -23.82 -2.10
CA LEU A 273 -14.89 -24.93 -2.24
C LEU A 273 -15.53 -26.29 -2.55
N ARG A 274 -16.85 -26.46 -2.36
CA ARG A 274 -17.54 -27.74 -2.63
C ARG A 274 -17.35 -28.22 -4.07
N GLY A 275 -17.35 -27.32 -5.05
CA GLY A 275 -17.08 -27.63 -6.47
C GLY A 275 -15.61 -27.87 -6.81
N ARG A 276 -14.72 -27.82 -5.82
CA ARG A 276 -13.25 -28.00 -5.97
C ARG A 276 -12.75 -29.32 -5.37
N THR A 277 -13.63 -30.21 -4.92
CA THR A 277 -13.23 -31.52 -4.40
C THR A 277 -12.34 -32.26 -5.40
N GLY A 278 -11.20 -32.77 -4.92
CA GLY A 278 -10.17 -33.42 -5.73
C GLY A 278 -9.25 -32.47 -6.50
N ARG A 279 -9.47 -31.13 -6.40
CA ARG A 279 -8.63 -30.14 -7.06
C ARG A 279 -7.62 -29.51 -6.10
N ARG A 280 -6.47 -29.13 -6.64
CA ARG A 280 -5.48 -28.33 -5.91
C ARG A 280 -5.97 -26.89 -5.76
N VAL A 281 -5.78 -26.35 -4.55
CA VAL A 281 -6.01 -24.95 -4.20
C VAL A 281 -4.86 -24.46 -3.31
N ALA A 282 -4.69 -23.16 -3.20
CA ALA A 282 -3.78 -22.58 -2.23
C ALA A 282 -4.59 -22.00 -1.05
N MET A 283 -4.21 -22.37 0.17
CA MET A 283 -4.74 -21.77 1.39
C MET A 283 -3.78 -20.70 1.88
N GLY A 284 -4.26 -19.47 1.98
CA GLY A 284 -3.54 -18.32 2.53
C GLY A 284 -3.82 -18.13 4.01
N VAL A 285 -2.76 -17.94 4.78
CA VAL A 285 -2.85 -17.71 6.23
C VAL A 285 -1.91 -16.57 6.61
N ARG A 286 -2.45 -15.48 7.15
CA ARG A 286 -1.61 -14.40 7.64
C ARG A 286 -0.79 -14.83 8.85
N PRO A 287 0.45 -14.36 9.03
CA PRO A 287 1.29 -14.70 10.18
C PRO A 287 0.60 -14.51 11.54
N GLN A 288 -0.23 -13.46 11.66
CA GLN A 288 -1.01 -13.15 12.87
C GLN A 288 -2.23 -14.07 13.09
N ALA A 289 -2.52 -14.95 12.12
CA ALA A 289 -3.57 -15.97 12.22
C ALA A 289 -3.00 -17.35 12.52
N ILE A 290 -1.72 -17.44 12.86
CA ILE A 290 -1.06 -18.66 13.35
C ILE A 290 -0.68 -18.43 14.82
N SER A 291 -0.99 -19.40 15.68
CA SER A 291 -0.73 -19.36 17.12
C SER A 291 -0.07 -20.65 17.58
N ASP A 292 0.71 -20.59 18.63
CA ASP A 292 1.29 -21.76 19.32
C ASP A 292 0.36 -22.31 20.42
N VAL A 293 -0.77 -21.64 20.66
CA VAL A 293 -1.82 -22.07 21.59
C VAL A 293 -3.17 -22.15 20.87
N PRO A 294 -4.08 -23.05 21.29
CA PRO A 294 -5.40 -23.17 20.68
C PRO A 294 -6.21 -21.86 20.78
N TYR A 295 -6.92 -21.49 19.72
CA TYR A 295 -7.84 -20.36 19.74
C TYR A 295 -9.03 -20.64 20.65
N ARG A 296 -9.35 -19.75 21.58
CA ARG A 296 -10.46 -19.90 22.55
C ARG A 296 -11.80 -20.02 21.83
N GLY A 297 -12.63 -20.98 22.28
CA GLY A 297 -14.05 -21.11 21.90
C GLY A 297 -14.34 -21.93 20.65
N LYS A 298 -13.33 -22.51 19.98
CA LYS A 298 -13.54 -23.50 18.91
C LYS A 298 -12.61 -24.67 19.14
N SER A 299 -13.19 -25.90 19.11
CA SER A 299 -12.43 -27.14 19.19
C SER A 299 -11.23 -27.07 18.25
N GLY A 300 -10.03 -27.19 18.79
CA GLY A 300 -8.78 -27.19 18.03
C GLY A 300 -8.62 -28.37 17.07
N GLU A 301 -9.63 -29.26 17.04
CA GLU A 301 -9.73 -30.37 16.10
C GLU A 301 -9.99 -29.83 14.69
N GLY A 302 -9.02 -30.06 13.77
CA GLY A 302 -9.12 -29.68 12.37
C GLY A 302 -8.59 -28.28 12.00
N SER A 303 -7.85 -27.62 12.90
CA SER A 303 -7.20 -26.32 12.60
C SER A 303 -5.76 -26.28 13.05
N VAL A 304 -5.07 -27.42 13.06
CA VAL A 304 -3.70 -27.58 13.56
C VAL A 304 -2.81 -28.24 12.51
N LEU A 305 -1.60 -27.71 12.34
CA LEU A 305 -0.52 -28.32 11.60
C LEU A 305 0.70 -28.53 12.50
N THR A 306 1.35 -29.67 12.37
CA THR A 306 2.62 -29.91 13.04
C THR A 306 3.74 -29.23 12.24
N MET A 307 4.46 -28.31 12.87
CA MET A 307 5.51 -27.54 12.22
C MET A 307 6.84 -27.70 12.96
N ARG A 308 7.93 -27.75 12.22
CA ARG A 308 9.28 -27.68 12.75
C ARG A 308 9.72 -26.23 12.80
N VAL A 309 10.08 -25.75 14.00
CA VAL A 309 10.61 -24.39 14.21
C VAL A 309 12.05 -24.33 13.72
N GLY A 310 12.36 -23.36 12.87
CA GLY A 310 13.71 -23.09 12.38
C GLY A 310 14.39 -21.98 13.16
N VAL A 311 13.84 -20.76 13.07
CA VAL A 311 14.37 -19.54 13.71
C VAL A 311 13.26 -18.85 14.49
N VAL A 312 13.64 -18.19 15.59
CA VAL A 312 12.75 -17.32 16.38
C VAL A 312 13.42 -15.94 16.47
N GLU A 313 12.73 -14.93 16.01
CA GLU A 313 13.18 -13.53 16.06
C GLU A 313 12.31 -12.73 17.04
N PHE A 314 12.91 -12.17 18.07
CA PHE A 314 12.20 -11.35 19.06
C PHE A 314 12.12 -9.89 18.60
N LEU A 315 10.90 -9.34 18.52
CA LEU A 315 10.59 -7.98 18.06
C LEU A 315 10.03 -7.11 19.19
N GLY A 316 10.43 -7.39 20.42
CA GLY A 316 9.91 -6.73 21.62
C GLY A 316 8.79 -7.54 22.26
N ASP A 317 7.56 -7.07 22.19
CA ASP A 317 6.35 -7.74 22.69
C ASP A 317 5.80 -8.82 21.73
N LYS A 318 6.35 -8.89 20.54
CA LYS A 318 6.05 -9.90 19.51
C LYS A 318 7.29 -10.68 19.13
N MET A 319 7.07 -11.83 18.49
CA MET A 319 8.13 -12.59 17.86
C MET A 319 7.65 -13.19 16.54
N ASP A 320 8.58 -13.28 15.60
CA ASP A 320 8.40 -14.00 14.35
C ASP A 320 9.01 -15.39 14.48
N VAL A 321 8.19 -16.43 14.30
CA VAL A 321 8.59 -17.84 14.31
C VAL A 321 8.63 -18.33 12.87
N TYR A 322 9.84 -18.56 12.37
CA TYR A 322 10.05 -19.17 11.06
C TYR A 322 10.00 -20.70 11.23
N ALA A 323 9.05 -21.30 10.58
CA ALA A 323 8.76 -22.72 10.69
C ALA A 323 8.59 -23.40 9.32
N SER A 324 8.47 -24.71 9.32
CA SER A 324 8.19 -25.49 8.10
C SER A 324 7.28 -26.68 8.43
N THR A 325 6.44 -27.07 7.46
CA THR A 325 5.90 -28.44 7.39
C THR A 325 6.79 -29.29 6.46
N ALA A 326 6.52 -30.58 6.32
CA ALA A 326 7.27 -31.39 5.35
C ALA A 326 6.99 -30.98 3.89
N SER A 327 5.82 -30.36 3.62
CA SER A 327 5.40 -29.91 2.27
C SER A 327 5.72 -28.44 2.01
N HIS A 328 5.85 -27.60 3.06
CA HIS A 328 6.05 -26.15 2.96
C HIS A 328 7.24 -25.70 3.81
N PRO A 329 8.39 -25.36 3.17
CA PRO A 329 9.63 -25.04 3.87
C PRO A 329 9.64 -23.66 4.53
N HIS A 330 8.73 -22.76 4.17
CA HIS A 330 8.72 -21.39 4.66
C HIS A 330 7.33 -21.01 5.17
N VAL A 331 7.19 -20.99 6.49
CA VAL A 331 5.99 -20.52 7.20
C VAL A 331 6.43 -19.53 8.26
N ILE A 332 5.75 -18.41 8.38
CA ILE A 332 6.02 -17.39 9.39
C ILE A 332 4.78 -17.28 10.28
N ALA A 333 4.95 -17.43 11.60
CA ALA A 333 3.94 -17.07 12.58
C ALA A 333 4.38 -15.84 13.35
N HIS A 334 3.46 -14.87 13.51
CA HIS A 334 3.69 -13.63 14.26
C HIS A 334 2.85 -13.66 15.53
N ILE A 335 3.48 -13.95 16.66
CA ILE A 335 2.82 -14.25 17.93
C ILE A 335 3.36 -13.38 19.07
N ASP A 336 2.71 -13.43 20.23
CA ASP A 336 3.19 -12.75 21.43
C ASP A 336 4.53 -13.34 21.89
N ALA A 337 5.47 -12.49 22.29
CA ALA A 337 6.80 -12.92 22.68
C ALA A 337 6.77 -13.68 24.01
N HIS A 338 7.32 -14.91 24.02
CA HIS A 338 7.55 -15.72 25.23
C HIS A 338 8.69 -16.72 25.03
N GLY A 339 9.23 -17.25 26.12
CA GLY A 339 10.36 -18.18 26.10
C GLY A 339 10.00 -19.65 25.80
N GLY A 340 8.73 -19.94 25.47
CA GLY A 340 8.22 -21.31 25.31
C GLY A 340 8.43 -21.94 23.92
N ILE A 341 9.06 -21.23 22.96
CA ILE A 341 9.37 -21.75 21.62
C ILE A 341 10.87 -21.77 21.42
N VAL A 342 11.39 -22.95 21.04
CA VAL A 342 12.83 -23.17 20.86
C VAL A 342 13.11 -23.61 19.42
N ALA A 343 14.20 -23.11 18.85
CA ALA A 343 14.64 -23.54 17.52
C ALA A 343 14.91 -25.06 17.45
N ASN A 344 14.59 -25.65 16.31
CA ASN A 344 14.68 -27.08 16.01
C ASN A 344 13.67 -28.00 16.74
N GLU A 345 12.73 -27.47 17.50
CA GLU A 345 11.62 -28.27 18.01
C GLU A 345 10.54 -28.48 16.95
N THR A 346 9.76 -29.57 17.14
CA THR A 346 8.54 -29.83 16.34
C THR A 346 7.34 -29.70 17.27
N ARG A 347 6.40 -28.87 16.88
CA ARG A 347 5.24 -28.56 17.73
C ARG A 347 3.96 -28.34 16.93
N PRO A 348 2.79 -28.50 17.54
CA PRO A 348 1.54 -28.09 16.91
C PRO A 348 1.44 -26.57 16.82
N MET A 349 1.02 -26.06 15.64
CA MET A 349 0.69 -24.66 15.41
C MET A 349 -0.76 -24.59 14.96
N TYR A 350 -1.52 -23.68 15.55
CA TYR A 350 -2.96 -23.54 15.37
C TYR A 350 -3.27 -22.41 14.40
N LEU A 351 -4.15 -22.69 13.43
CA LEU A 351 -4.59 -21.71 12.43
C LEU A 351 -5.97 -21.19 12.81
N ASP A 352 -6.18 -19.85 12.73
CA ASP A 352 -7.49 -19.28 12.98
C ASP A 352 -8.43 -19.52 11.78
N PRO A 353 -9.46 -20.38 11.90
CA PRO A 353 -10.34 -20.71 10.79
C PRO A 353 -11.18 -19.53 10.29
N ASN A 354 -11.31 -18.45 11.08
CA ASN A 354 -12.01 -17.23 10.66
C ASN A 354 -11.13 -16.25 9.89
N ARG A 355 -9.84 -16.59 9.70
CA ARG A 355 -8.86 -15.72 9.02
C ARG A 355 -8.13 -16.43 7.88
N LEU A 356 -8.65 -17.60 7.46
CA LEU A 356 -8.16 -18.32 6.29
C LEU A 356 -8.64 -17.63 5.01
N GLN A 357 -7.92 -17.87 3.93
CA GLN A 357 -8.27 -17.43 2.58
C GLN A 357 -7.95 -18.55 1.60
N PHE A 358 -8.71 -18.68 0.53
CA PHE A 358 -8.49 -19.74 -0.46
C PHE A 358 -8.38 -19.13 -1.85
N PHE A 359 -7.42 -19.62 -2.61
CA PHE A 359 -7.05 -19.12 -3.94
C PHE A 359 -6.97 -20.26 -4.94
N GLU A 360 -7.16 -19.93 -6.21
CA GLU A 360 -6.79 -20.85 -7.30
C GLU A 360 -5.30 -21.19 -7.23
N ALA A 361 -4.96 -22.41 -7.57
CA ALA A 361 -3.56 -22.88 -7.61
C ALA A 361 -2.81 -22.44 -8.86
N ASP A 362 -3.49 -21.79 -9.82
CA ASP A 362 -2.88 -21.30 -11.06
C ASP A 362 -2.03 -20.03 -10.85
N ALA A 363 -1.36 -19.59 -11.93
CA ALA A 363 -0.48 -18.42 -11.89
C ALA A 363 -1.22 -17.09 -11.57
N ALA A 364 -2.50 -16.98 -11.93
CA ALA A 364 -3.32 -15.82 -11.63
C ALA A 364 -3.69 -15.79 -10.14
N GLY A 365 -3.90 -16.97 -9.54
CA GLY A 365 -4.18 -17.13 -8.11
C GLY A 365 -5.40 -16.35 -7.66
N ALA A 366 -6.47 -16.33 -8.47
CA ALA A 366 -7.70 -15.62 -8.14
C ALA A 366 -8.27 -16.11 -6.79
N THR A 367 -8.84 -15.21 -6.02
CA THR A 367 -9.44 -15.54 -4.73
C THR A 367 -10.71 -16.35 -4.93
N LEU A 368 -10.78 -17.50 -4.28
CA LEU A 368 -11.96 -18.38 -4.24
C LEU A 368 -12.88 -18.05 -3.08
N ALA A 369 -12.29 -17.80 -1.92
CA ALA A 369 -13.00 -17.43 -0.70
C ALA A 369 -12.08 -16.68 0.26
N SER A 370 -12.61 -15.64 0.89
CA SER A 370 -11.98 -14.93 2.00
C SER A 370 -12.89 -14.90 3.20
N ALA A 371 -12.31 -14.97 4.40
CA ALA A 371 -13.07 -14.82 5.62
C ALA A 371 -13.84 -13.49 5.62
N PRO A 372 -15.08 -13.44 6.10
CA PRO A 372 -15.83 -12.20 6.21
C PRO A 372 -15.11 -11.24 7.14
N ILE A 373 -15.09 -9.96 6.76
CA ILE A 373 -14.57 -8.91 7.64
C ILE A 373 -15.48 -8.87 8.86
N ALA A 374 -14.91 -9.14 10.05
CA ALA A 374 -15.67 -9.00 11.27
C ALA A 374 -16.21 -7.57 11.32
N SER A 375 -17.54 -7.41 11.34
CA SER A 375 -18.16 -6.12 11.59
C SER A 375 -17.65 -5.67 12.97
N SER A 376 -16.73 -4.67 12.99
CA SER A 376 -16.39 -3.97 14.20
C SER A 376 -17.70 -3.38 14.72
N GLY A 377 -18.26 -4.04 15.76
CA GLY A 377 -19.32 -3.42 16.55
C GLY A 377 -18.74 -2.11 17.09
N VAL A 378 -19.21 -1.01 16.53
CA VAL A 378 -19.04 0.35 17.07
C VAL A 378 -20.02 0.49 18.22
#